data_7f183f11979d13687693448f71823518
#
_entry.id   7f183f11979d13687693448f71823518
#
_cell.length_a   1.000
_cell.length_b   1.000
_cell.length_c   1.000
_cell.angle_alpha   90.00
_cell.angle_beta   90.00
_cell.angle_gamma   90.00
#
_symmetry.space_group_name_H-M   'P 1'
#
loop_
_entity.id
_entity.type
_entity.pdbx_description
1 polymer ?
#
loop_
_entity_poly.entity_id
_entity_poly.type
_entity_poly.pdbx_seq_one_letter_code
_entity_poly.pdbx_strand_id
1 'polypeptide(L)'
;MADKLGSSETLAERLQQQYRYDPVRAYRKLKNYRRRRRIRRYGVAAGILLVLGLGWGWFHQNSTDDSLLLTQTIQPGSKKAVLTLADGSVWHIGDSAMLISTAQNHIRIDSSGMLLQAGKEEKPESTDTYHLLSIPRGGEFTMTLADGTRVWLNSESELHFPLQFGGKQRKVQLTGEAYFEVAKDAAHPFVVEVCDSKIQVLGTGFNVRSYSEEGQIVTTLVEGTVCFESIEDRVILKPGEQSILDKEGRLQKRAVEVYPFVAWKEGRFIFRKQRLEDIMVMVSRWYNVEVYFEDDESKEITFSGGMMRNDGFEALMKMIETVGSINCTIKDNTVFIAKRK
;
A
#
# COMPACT_ATOMS: atom_id res chain seq x y z
N MET A 1 117.52 47.72 -0.33
CA MET A 1 116.71 46.53 0.08
C MET A 1 115.90 46.92 1.32
N ALA A 2 114.89 47.70 1.15
CA ALA A 2 113.95 48.14 2.20
C ALA A 2 112.77 48.81 1.50
N ASP A 3 111.69 48.03 1.34
CA ASP A 3 110.41 48.68 1.03
C ASP A 3 109.33 47.54 0.92
N LYS A 4 108.79 47.21 2.05
CA LYS A 4 107.56 46.40 2.10
C LYS A 4 106.90 46.36 3.50
N LEU A 5 106.88 47.43 4.23
CA LEU A 5 106.21 47.49 5.54
C LEU A 5 105.14 48.55 5.64
N GLY A 6 104.64 49.01 4.51
CA GLY A 6 103.61 50.10 4.45
C GLY A 6 102.15 49.62 4.15
N SER A 7 101.77 48.41 4.46
CA SER A 7 100.50 47.88 3.94
C SER A 7 99.55 47.28 5.00
N SER A 8 99.90 47.17 6.27
CA SER A 8 99.04 46.50 7.25
C SER A 8 97.92 47.37 7.76
N GLU A 9 98.17 48.68 7.90
CA GLU A 9 97.11 49.63 8.35
C GLU A 9 96.07 49.88 7.30
N THR A 10 96.46 49.97 6.06
CA THR A 10 95.49 50.10 4.93
C THR A 10 94.64 48.92 4.72
N LEU A 11 95.13 47.69 5.04
CA LEU A 11 94.31 46.48 4.93
C LEU A 11 93.27 46.37 6.04
N ALA A 12 93.66 46.80 7.28
CA ALA A 12 92.72 46.79 8.41
C ALA A 12 91.57 47.84 8.23
N GLU A 13 91.89 49.07 7.71
CA GLU A 13 90.87 50.04 7.40
C GLU A 13 89.92 49.62 6.26
N ARG A 14 90.47 48.96 5.23
CA ARG A 14 89.63 48.35 4.14
C ARG A 14 88.73 47.22 4.65
N LEU A 15 89.22 46.43 5.55
CA LEU A 15 88.42 45.33 6.15
C LEU A 15 87.38 45.95 7.12
N GLN A 16 87.67 47.00 7.83
CA GLN A 16 86.67 47.65 8.68
C GLN A 16 85.60 48.39 7.86
N GLN A 17 85.92 48.94 6.69
CA GLN A 17 84.90 49.49 5.78
C GLN A 17 84.08 48.47 5.09
N GLN A 18 84.59 47.23 4.81
CA GLN A 18 83.89 46.18 4.11
C GLN A 18 82.93 45.42 5.03
N TYR A 19 83.17 45.40 6.34
CA TYR A 19 82.33 44.78 7.34
C TYR A 19 81.61 45.74 8.26
N ARG A 20 81.01 46.79 7.70
CA ARG A 20 79.97 47.49 8.43
C ARG A 20 78.74 46.67 8.57
N TYR A 21 78.79 45.67 9.49
CA TYR A 21 77.66 44.88 9.85
C TYR A 21 76.63 45.72 10.58
N ASP A 22 75.52 46.01 9.90
CA ASP A 22 74.35 46.67 10.50
C ASP A 22 73.41 45.61 11.04
N PRO A 23 73.46 45.31 12.34
CA PRO A 23 72.66 44.20 12.93
C PRO A 23 71.14 44.54 12.84
N VAL A 24 70.76 45.81 12.76
CA VAL A 24 69.34 46.15 12.64
C VAL A 24 68.79 45.89 11.26
N ARG A 25 69.60 46.13 10.21
CA ARG A 25 69.19 45.80 8.84
C ARG A 25 69.11 44.26 8.60
N ALA A 26 70.06 43.54 9.17
CA ALA A 26 70.05 42.09 9.10
C ALA A 26 68.86 41.47 9.83
N TYR A 27 68.56 41.99 11.03
CA TYR A 27 67.39 41.55 11.80
C TYR A 27 66.06 41.86 11.09
N ARG A 28 65.91 43.04 10.49
CA ARG A 28 64.72 43.40 9.69
C ARG A 28 64.57 42.48 8.46
N LYS A 29 65.62 42.17 7.76
CA LYS A 29 65.58 41.22 6.61
C LYS A 29 65.13 39.84 7.06
N LEU A 30 65.71 39.30 8.15
CA LEU A 30 65.32 38.00 8.73
C LEU A 30 63.90 37.97 9.23
N LYS A 31 63.44 39.06 9.91
CA LYS A 31 62.08 39.19 10.40
C LYS A 31 61.07 39.20 9.24
N ASN A 32 61.37 39.97 8.18
CA ASN A 32 60.50 40.01 6.98
C ASN A 32 60.52 38.73 6.18
N TYR A 33 61.64 38.02 6.12
CA TYR A 33 61.73 36.70 5.45
C TYR A 33 60.92 35.64 6.21
N ARG A 34 60.99 35.59 7.54
CA ARG A 34 60.21 34.67 8.38
C ARG A 34 58.73 35.03 8.31
N ARG A 35 58.37 36.32 8.26
CA ARG A 35 56.95 36.75 8.11
C ARG A 35 56.38 36.38 6.73
N ARG A 36 57.14 36.59 5.65
CA ARG A 36 56.73 36.24 4.30
C ARG A 36 56.62 34.72 4.13
N ARG A 37 57.48 33.91 4.73
CA ARG A 37 57.45 32.46 4.69
C ARG A 37 56.23 31.92 5.49
N ARG A 38 55.89 32.52 6.62
CA ARG A 38 54.67 32.17 7.37
C ARG A 38 53.40 32.56 6.59
N ILE A 39 53.31 33.75 6.07
CA ILE A 39 52.14 34.20 5.27
C ILE A 39 51.96 33.30 4.05
N ARG A 40 53.04 32.89 3.38
CA ARG A 40 52.98 32.02 2.24
C ARG A 40 52.49 30.61 2.64
N ARG A 41 52.94 30.09 3.80
CA ARG A 41 52.47 28.76 4.31
C ARG A 41 51.01 28.80 4.73
N TYR A 42 50.58 29.84 5.42
CA TYR A 42 49.16 30.02 5.80
C TYR A 42 48.28 30.32 4.59
N GLY A 43 48.78 31.04 3.61
CA GLY A 43 48.07 31.30 2.35
C GLY A 43 47.83 30.06 1.54
N VAL A 44 48.84 29.15 1.46
CA VAL A 44 48.66 27.84 0.80
C VAL A 44 47.66 26.98 1.58
N ALA A 45 47.77 26.91 2.92
CA ALA A 45 46.85 26.14 3.74
C ALA A 45 45.40 26.66 3.64
N ALA A 46 45.23 27.98 3.66
CA ALA A 46 43.90 28.60 3.47
C ALA A 46 43.33 28.34 2.07
N GLY A 47 44.19 28.38 1.03
CA GLY A 47 43.78 28.03 -0.33
C GLY A 47 43.32 26.54 -0.47
N ILE A 48 44.03 25.63 0.16
CA ILE A 48 43.63 24.20 0.19
C ILE A 48 42.30 24.00 0.92
N LEU A 49 42.11 24.64 2.07
CA LEU A 49 40.87 24.58 2.83
C LEU A 49 39.69 25.21 2.05
N LEU A 50 39.94 26.27 1.28
CA LEU A 50 38.91 26.90 0.45
C LEU A 50 38.52 26.01 -0.74
N VAL A 51 39.50 25.36 -1.39
CA VAL A 51 39.24 24.41 -2.47
C VAL A 51 38.51 23.17 -1.93
N LEU A 52 38.94 22.66 -0.77
CA LEU A 52 38.25 21.53 -0.12
C LEU A 52 36.84 21.91 0.33
N GLY A 53 36.64 23.11 0.88
CA GLY A 53 35.33 23.61 1.29
C GLY A 53 34.39 23.83 0.10
N LEU A 54 34.88 24.42 -0.99
CA LEU A 54 34.11 24.58 -2.23
C LEU A 54 33.85 23.25 -2.92
N GLY A 55 34.83 22.34 -2.95
CA GLY A 55 34.66 20.99 -3.47
C GLY A 55 33.67 20.17 -2.65
N TRP A 56 33.72 20.27 -1.31
CA TRP A 56 32.75 19.64 -0.42
C TRP A 56 31.34 20.23 -0.60
N GLY A 57 31.21 21.56 -0.70
CA GLY A 57 29.95 22.24 -0.96
C GLY A 57 29.35 21.84 -2.30
N TRP A 58 30.19 21.81 -3.36
CA TRP A 58 29.76 21.39 -4.69
C TRP A 58 29.38 19.89 -4.74
N PHE A 59 30.14 19.03 -4.06
CA PHE A 59 29.84 17.61 -3.93
C PHE A 59 28.55 17.38 -3.13
N HIS A 60 28.35 18.12 -2.03
CA HIS A 60 27.12 18.03 -1.24
C HIS A 60 25.90 18.60 -1.98
N GLN A 61 26.08 19.66 -2.75
CA GLN A 61 25.00 20.27 -3.51
C GLN A 61 24.59 19.40 -4.73
N ASN A 62 25.53 18.69 -5.34
CA ASN A 62 25.23 17.73 -6.40
C ASN A 62 24.83 16.32 -5.89
N SER A 63 25.02 16.04 -4.60
CA SER A 63 24.57 14.76 -4.00
C SER A 63 23.13 14.81 -3.47
N THR A 64 22.48 15.96 -3.52
CA THR A 64 21.12 16.16 -2.99
C THR A 64 20.00 16.03 -4.03
N ASP A 65 20.34 15.86 -5.31
CA ASP A 65 19.30 15.78 -6.36
C ASP A 65 18.96 14.35 -6.81
N ASP A 66 19.62 13.30 -6.27
CA ASP A 66 19.33 11.91 -6.67
C ASP A 66 18.55 11.10 -5.61
N SER A 67 18.05 11.73 -4.54
CA SER A 67 17.36 11.00 -3.46
C SER A 67 15.97 11.52 -3.10
N LEU A 68 15.37 12.37 -3.94
CA LEU A 68 13.95 12.75 -3.81
C LEU A 68 13.12 12.29 -5.03
N LEU A 69 13.50 11.26 -5.72
CA LEU A 69 12.53 10.29 -6.14
C LEU A 69 12.06 9.62 -4.85
N LEU A 70 11.06 10.20 -4.21
CA LEU A 70 10.16 9.47 -3.34
C LEU A 70 9.65 8.32 -4.20
N THR A 71 10.35 7.20 -4.17
CA THR A 71 9.79 5.92 -4.55
C THR A 71 8.60 5.82 -3.61
N GLN A 72 7.41 6.14 -4.08
CA GLN A 72 6.21 5.95 -3.28
C GLN A 72 6.21 4.47 -2.96
N THR A 73 6.63 4.15 -1.74
CA THR A 73 6.62 2.77 -1.27
C THR A 73 5.16 2.34 -1.34
N ILE A 74 4.85 1.40 -2.21
CA ILE A 74 3.50 0.88 -2.37
C ILE A 74 3.11 0.25 -1.04
N GLN A 75 2.14 0.85 -0.37
CA GLN A 75 1.67 0.40 0.93
C GLN A 75 0.58 -0.66 0.79
N PRO A 76 0.55 -1.66 1.67
CA PRO A 76 -0.57 -2.59 1.72
C PRO A 76 -1.86 -1.85 2.07
N GLY A 77 -2.96 -2.45 1.72
CA GLY A 77 -4.29 -1.96 2.08
C GLY A 77 -4.49 -1.83 3.59
N SER A 78 -5.47 -1.05 3.98
CA SER A 78 -5.80 -0.76 5.37
C SER A 78 -7.32 -0.76 5.60
N LYS A 79 -7.75 -0.68 6.85
CA LYS A 79 -9.16 -0.51 7.19
C LYS A 79 -9.62 0.89 6.78
N LYS A 80 -10.43 0.98 5.75
CA LYS A 80 -11.04 2.24 5.30
C LYS A 80 -12.32 1.97 4.51
N ALA A 81 -13.30 2.82 4.71
CA ALA A 81 -14.59 2.75 4.04
C ALA A 81 -15.21 4.15 3.90
N VAL A 82 -16.18 4.28 3.03
CA VAL A 82 -17.04 5.45 2.91
C VAL A 82 -18.47 5.02 3.16
N LEU A 83 -19.08 5.56 4.20
CA LEU A 83 -20.49 5.33 4.50
C LEU A 83 -21.33 6.51 3.96
N THR A 84 -22.27 6.21 3.09
CA THR A 84 -23.26 7.18 2.60
C THR A 84 -24.63 6.79 3.16
N LEU A 85 -25.22 7.66 3.96
CA LEU A 85 -26.56 7.45 4.49
C LEU A 85 -27.61 7.86 3.45
N ALA A 86 -28.84 7.37 3.65
CA ALA A 86 -29.95 7.64 2.73
C ALA A 86 -30.34 9.13 2.65
N ASP A 87 -30.01 9.93 3.68
CA ASP A 87 -30.19 11.38 3.68
C ASP A 87 -29.10 12.13 2.84
N GLY A 88 -28.15 11.39 2.23
CA GLY A 88 -27.06 11.92 1.46
C GLY A 88 -25.84 12.32 2.27
N SER A 89 -25.83 12.15 3.59
CA SER A 89 -24.64 12.41 4.41
C SER A 89 -23.55 11.37 4.15
N VAL A 90 -22.30 11.84 4.05
CA VAL A 90 -21.11 11.01 3.70
C VAL A 90 -20.10 11.04 4.82
N TRP A 91 -19.64 9.88 5.23
CA TRP A 91 -18.68 9.70 6.31
C TRP A 91 -17.49 8.86 5.85
N HIS A 92 -16.28 9.43 5.93
CA HIS A 92 -15.04 8.70 5.67
C HIS A 92 -14.59 7.98 6.93
N ILE A 93 -14.51 6.66 6.87
CA ILE A 93 -14.17 5.78 7.97
C ILE A 93 -12.73 5.30 7.79
N GLY A 94 -11.90 5.48 8.81
CA GLY A 94 -10.54 4.95 8.93
C GLY A 94 -10.35 4.27 10.27
N ASP A 95 -9.13 4.32 10.81
CA ASP A 95 -8.77 3.65 12.07
C ASP A 95 -9.31 4.36 13.33
N SER A 96 -9.94 5.52 13.19
CA SER A 96 -10.46 6.31 14.33
C SER A 96 -11.84 5.83 14.77
N ALA A 97 -12.04 5.70 16.09
CA ALA A 97 -13.36 5.41 16.63
C ALA A 97 -14.33 6.59 16.40
N MET A 98 -15.56 6.30 16.00
CA MET A 98 -16.58 7.26 15.68
C MET A 98 -17.96 6.76 16.14
N LEU A 99 -18.83 7.69 16.53
CA LEU A 99 -20.24 7.42 16.81
C LEU A 99 -21.07 8.33 15.90
N ILE A 100 -21.84 7.74 15.02
CA ILE A 100 -22.81 8.44 14.17
C ILE A 100 -24.20 8.16 14.73
N SER A 101 -24.90 9.20 15.14
CA SER A 101 -26.27 9.11 15.63
C SER A 101 -27.21 9.68 14.60
N THR A 102 -28.13 8.86 14.12
CA THR A 102 -29.29 9.29 13.35
C THR A 102 -30.52 9.43 14.29
N ALA A 103 -31.61 9.96 13.79
CA ALA A 103 -32.84 10.12 14.61
C ALA A 103 -33.35 8.80 15.22
N GLN A 104 -33.05 7.66 14.58
CA GLN A 104 -33.63 6.35 14.94
C GLN A 104 -32.55 5.27 15.22
N ASN A 105 -31.27 5.48 14.90
CA ASN A 105 -30.26 4.47 15.02
C ASN A 105 -28.91 5.05 15.46
N HIS A 106 -28.11 4.21 16.08
CA HIS A 106 -26.72 4.52 16.42
C HIS A 106 -25.78 3.61 15.64
N ILE A 107 -24.84 4.22 14.93
CA ILE A 107 -23.77 3.51 14.20
C ILE A 107 -22.49 3.74 14.97
N ARG A 108 -22.00 2.72 15.63
CA ARG A 108 -20.72 2.75 16.33
C ARG A 108 -19.63 2.17 15.43
N ILE A 109 -18.56 2.91 15.30
CA ILE A 109 -17.38 2.51 14.55
C ILE A 109 -16.19 2.49 15.52
N ASP A 110 -15.45 1.39 15.55
CA ASP A 110 -14.22 1.24 16.33
C ASP A 110 -13.21 0.36 15.58
N SER A 111 -12.11 0.01 16.23
CA SER A 111 -11.06 -0.83 15.62
C SER A 111 -11.54 -2.23 15.21
N SER A 112 -12.65 -2.72 15.73
CA SER A 112 -13.25 -4.01 15.34
C SER A 112 -14.13 -3.91 14.10
N GLY A 113 -14.54 -2.68 13.71
CA GLY A 113 -15.42 -2.40 12.58
C GLY A 113 -16.61 -1.51 12.93
N MET A 114 -17.65 -1.59 12.11
CA MET A 114 -18.92 -0.87 12.30
C MET A 114 -19.96 -1.78 12.94
N LEU A 115 -20.60 -1.32 14.00
CA LEU A 115 -21.71 -1.99 14.66
C LEU A 115 -22.97 -1.14 14.51
N LEU A 116 -24.00 -1.71 13.91
CA LEU A 116 -25.33 -1.09 13.85
C LEU A 116 -26.09 -1.42 15.12
N GLN A 117 -26.53 -0.40 15.84
CA GLN A 117 -27.38 -0.53 17.00
C GLN A 117 -28.75 0.11 16.72
N ALA A 118 -29.82 -0.68 16.76
CA ALA A 118 -31.16 -0.17 16.66
C ALA A 118 -31.44 0.82 17.80
N GLY A 119 -32.02 1.97 17.48
CA GLY A 119 -32.53 2.91 18.46
C GLY A 119 -33.77 2.35 19.19
N LYS A 120 -34.11 2.95 20.32
CA LYS A 120 -35.26 2.50 21.14
C LYS A 120 -36.62 2.91 20.60
N GLU A 121 -36.68 3.65 19.50
CA GLU A 121 -37.97 4.11 18.96
C GLU A 121 -38.62 3.04 18.08
N GLU A 122 -39.90 2.78 18.35
CA GLU A 122 -40.70 1.64 17.85
C GLU A 122 -41.11 1.73 16.38
N LYS A 123 -40.70 2.75 15.63
CA LYS A 123 -41.10 2.89 14.24
C LYS A 123 -39.92 2.54 13.33
N PRO A 124 -39.89 1.33 12.73
CA PRO A 124 -38.81 0.98 11.80
C PRO A 124 -38.79 1.99 10.67
N GLU A 125 -37.60 2.40 10.29
CA GLU A 125 -37.37 3.07 9.03
C GLU A 125 -38.00 2.24 7.91
N SER A 126 -38.54 2.88 6.86
CA SER A 126 -39.15 2.10 5.79
C SER A 126 -38.20 1.02 5.31
N THR A 127 -38.70 -0.20 5.08
CA THR A 127 -37.91 -1.36 4.62
C THR A 127 -37.15 -1.12 3.30
N ASP A 128 -37.43 0.00 2.65
CA ASP A 128 -36.89 0.39 1.35
C ASP A 128 -35.80 1.46 1.44
N THR A 129 -35.42 1.88 2.68
CA THR A 129 -34.32 2.84 2.86
C THR A 129 -32.99 2.12 2.96
N TYR A 130 -32.16 2.26 1.93
CA TYR A 130 -30.83 1.68 1.88
C TYR A 130 -29.74 2.72 2.12
N HIS A 131 -28.69 2.29 2.79
CA HIS A 131 -27.43 3.00 3.02
C HIS A 131 -26.34 2.27 2.25
N LEU A 132 -25.30 2.99 1.87
CA LEU A 132 -24.20 2.45 1.09
C LEU A 132 -22.91 2.46 1.91
N LEU A 133 -22.27 1.30 2.05
CA LEU A 133 -20.88 1.19 2.50
C LEU A 133 -20.01 0.84 1.30
N SER A 134 -19.13 1.76 0.89
CA SER A 134 -18.21 1.61 -0.24
C SER A 134 -16.78 1.47 0.27
N ILE A 135 -16.08 0.47 -0.23
CA ILE A 135 -14.68 0.17 0.11
C ILE A 135 -13.80 0.56 -1.06
N PRO A 136 -12.94 1.56 -0.93
CA PRO A 136 -12.04 1.94 -2.03
C PRO A 136 -10.93 0.92 -2.27
N ARG A 137 -10.23 1.05 -3.38
CA ARG A 137 -8.97 0.28 -3.62
C ARG A 137 -8.01 0.45 -2.45
N GLY A 138 -7.29 -0.61 -2.10
CA GLY A 138 -6.44 -0.66 -0.92
C GLY A 138 -7.22 -0.53 0.39
N GLY A 139 -8.51 -0.84 0.39
CA GLY A 139 -9.38 -0.86 1.56
C GLY A 139 -9.87 -2.26 1.89
N GLU A 140 -10.18 -2.49 3.14
CA GLU A 140 -11.03 -3.58 3.63
C GLU A 140 -11.82 -3.06 4.82
N PHE A 141 -12.97 -3.63 5.07
CA PHE A 141 -13.75 -3.23 6.22
C PHE A 141 -14.64 -4.36 6.75
N THR A 142 -14.95 -4.30 8.05
CA THR A 142 -15.85 -5.26 8.70
C THR A 142 -17.02 -4.51 9.30
N MET A 143 -18.22 -5.05 9.13
CA MET A 143 -19.42 -4.51 9.77
C MET A 143 -20.28 -5.61 10.39
N THR A 144 -21.07 -5.23 11.38
CA THR A 144 -22.12 -6.08 11.95
C THR A 144 -23.46 -5.40 11.70
N LEU A 145 -24.32 -6.09 10.99
CA LEU A 145 -25.69 -5.65 10.69
C LEU A 145 -26.59 -5.72 11.92
N ALA A 146 -27.77 -5.09 11.86
CA ALA A 146 -28.70 -5.01 13.00
C ALA A 146 -29.22 -6.38 13.47
N ASP A 147 -29.23 -7.39 12.61
CA ASP A 147 -29.60 -8.77 12.93
C ASP A 147 -28.45 -9.60 13.55
N GLY A 148 -27.25 -8.99 13.74
CA GLY A 148 -26.07 -9.66 14.22
C GLY A 148 -25.24 -10.36 13.13
N THR A 149 -25.64 -10.29 11.86
CA THR A 149 -24.85 -10.79 10.72
C THR A 149 -23.57 -10.00 10.61
N ARG A 150 -22.43 -10.70 10.52
CA ARG A 150 -21.10 -10.09 10.29
C ARG A 150 -20.76 -10.16 8.83
N VAL A 151 -20.25 -9.04 8.29
CA VAL A 151 -19.86 -8.91 6.90
C VAL A 151 -18.46 -8.35 6.83
N TRP A 152 -17.55 -9.03 6.15
CA TRP A 152 -16.25 -8.54 5.73
C TRP A 152 -16.35 -8.12 4.28
N LEU A 153 -15.91 -6.91 3.97
CA LEU A 153 -15.88 -6.37 2.62
C LEU A 153 -14.45 -6.20 2.16
N ASN A 154 -14.14 -6.71 0.98
CA ASN A 154 -12.83 -6.58 0.35
C ASN A 154 -12.71 -5.28 -0.44
N SER A 155 -11.51 -4.98 -0.96
CA SER A 155 -11.25 -3.79 -1.78
C SER A 155 -12.19 -3.69 -2.98
N GLU A 156 -12.57 -2.48 -3.36
CA GLU A 156 -13.50 -2.19 -4.47
C GLU A 156 -14.88 -2.86 -4.33
N SER A 157 -15.41 -2.91 -3.09
CA SER A 157 -16.70 -3.52 -2.83
C SER A 157 -17.71 -2.51 -2.30
N GLU A 158 -18.96 -2.73 -2.62
CA GLU A 158 -20.09 -1.91 -2.20
C GLU A 158 -21.19 -2.77 -1.62
N LEU A 159 -21.70 -2.38 -0.46
CA LEU A 159 -22.83 -3.03 0.18
C LEU A 159 -23.93 -2.01 0.41
N HIS A 160 -25.10 -2.24 -0.19
CA HIS A 160 -26.33 -1.53 0.14
C HIS A 160 -27.08 -2.33 1.21
N PHE A 161 -27.42 -1.69 2.31
CA PHE A 161 -28.06 -2.34 3.45
C PHE A 161 -29.01 -1.39 4.17
N PRO A 162 -30.10 -1.89 4.80
CA PRO A 162 -30.94 -1.11 5.67
C PRO A 162 -30.35 -1.04 7.08
N LEU A 163 -30.60 0.03 7.83
CA LEU A 163 -30.17 0.11 9.24
C LEU A 163 -30.92 -0.88 10.13
N GLN A 164 -32.15 -1.28 9.74
CA GLN A 164 -32.95 -2.30 10.38
C GLN A 164 -33.65 -3.16 9.33
N PHE A 165 -33.73 -4.45 9.57
CA PHE A 165 -34.53 -5.34 8.73
C PHE A 165 -36.00 -5.35 9.20
N GLY A 166 -36.90 -4.96 8.31
CA GLY A 166 -38.31 -4.86 8.62
C GLY A 166 -39.18 -5.61 7.60
N GLY A 167 -39.23 -6.88 7.56
CA GLY A 167 -40.01 -7.58 6.55
C GLY A 167 -39.86 -9.10 6.63
N LYS A 168 -40.38 -9.82 5.62
CA LYS A 168 -40.25 -11.30 5.54
C LYS A 168 -38.86 -11.78 5.22
N GLN A 169 -37.96 -10.91 4.78
CA GLN A 169 -36.59 -11.24 4.37
C GLN A 169 -35.65 -10.14 4.85
N ARG A 170 -34.42 -10.55 5.15
CA ARG A 170 -33.27 -9.67 5.45
C ARG A 170 -32.47 -9.47 4.17
N LYS A 171 -32.62 -8.32 3.50
CA LYS A 171 -32.02 -8.10 2.18
C LYS A 171 -30.86 -7.13 2.22
N VAL A 172 -29.82 -7.44 1.49
CA VAL A 172 -28.70 -6.57 1.16
C VAL A 172 -28.36 -6.72 -0.32
N GLN A 173 -27.67 -5.71 -0.90
CA GLN A 173 -27.19 -5.78 -2.29
C GLN A 173 -25.66 -5.64 -2.27
N LEU A 174 -24.97 -6.46 -3.06
CA LEU A 174 -23.52 -6.52 -3.10
C LEU A 174 -23.00 -6.31 -4.52
N THR A 175 -21.97 -5.46 -4.65
CA THR A 175 -21.04 -5.41 -5.79
C THR A 175 -19.63 -5.61 -5.24
N GLY A 176 -18.77 -6.37 -5.92
CA GLY A 176 -17.41 -6.68 -5.44
C GLY A 176 -17.36 -7.98 -4.65
N GLU A 177 -16.60 -8.03 -3.56
CA GLU A 177 -16.37 -9.26 -2.79
C GLU A 177 -16.67 -9.06 -1.31
N ALA A 178 -17.49 -9.97 -0.75
CA ALA A 178 -17.77 -9.99 0.67
C ALA A 178 -17.89 -11.43 1.21
N TYR A 179 -17.45 -11.58 2.46
CA TYR A 179 -17.70 -12.77 3.25
C TYR A 179 -18.77 -12.48 4.30
N PHE A 180 -19.73 -13.36 4.39
CA PHE A 180 -20.88 -13.25 5.31
C PHE A 180 -20.85 -14.36 6.35
N GLU A 181 -21.00 -13.99 7.62
CA GLU A 181 -21.40 -14.90 8.72
C GLU A 181 -22.80 -14.50 9.14
N VAL A 182 -23.79 -15.15 8.53
CA VAL A 182 -25.18 -14.78 8.71
C VAL A 182 -25.73 -15.33 10.01
N ALA A 183 -26.36 -14.46 10.79
CA ALA A 183 -27.09 -14.84 12.01
C ALA A 183 -28.22 -15.80 11.69
N LYS A 184 -28.37 -16.87 12.49
CA LYS A 184 -29.38 -17.92 12.29
C LYS A 184 -30.80 -17.39 12.56
N ASP A 185 -31.61 -17.33 11.53
CA ASP A 185 -33.03 -17.02 11.59
C ASP A 185 -33.78 -17.70 10.43
N ALA A 186 -34.46 -18.78 10.73
CA ALA A 186 -35.22 -19.55 9.73
C ALA A 186 -36.55 -18.87 9.34
N ALA A 187 -37.08 -17.98 10.18
CA ALA A 187 -38.33 -17.27 9.90
C ALA A 187 -38.14 -16.11 8.90
N HIS A 188 -36.94 -15.50 8.90
CA HIS A 188 -36.58 -14.38 8.02
C HIS A 188 -35.31 -14.69 7.24
N PRO A 189 -35.40 -15.35 6.08
CA PRO A 189 -34.24 -15.65 5.25
C PRO A 189 -33.39 -14.41 4.96
N PHE A 190 -32.05 -14.60 4.95
CA PHE A 190 -31.12 -13.57 4.52
C PHE A 190 -30.88 -13.68 3.03
N VAL A 191 -30.98 -12.57 2.30
CA VAL A 191 -30.87 -12.54 0.83
C VAL A 191 -29.80 -11.53 0.44
N VAL A 192 -28.76 -11.99 -0.26
CA VAL A 192 -27.81 -11.14 -0.95
C VAL A 192 -28.23 -11.03 -2.41
N GLU A 193 -28.60 -9.84 -2.83
CA GLU A 193 -28.91 -9.52 -4.23
C GLU A 193 -27.59 -9.12 -4.92
N VAL A 194 -27.29 -9.72 -6.07
CA VAL A 194 -26.05 -9.52 -6.82
C VAL A 194 -26.41 -9.48 -8.31
N CYS A 195 -26.32 -8.32 -8.94
CA CYS A 195 -26.87 -8.11 -10.28
C CYS A 195 -28.33 -8.63 -10.35
N ASP A 196 -28.62 -9.53 -11.29
CA ASP A 196 -29.95 -10.14 -11.46
C ASP A 196 -30.10 -11.49 -10.73
N SER A 197 -29.21 -11.78 -9.78
CA SER A 197 -29.18 -13.04 -9.04
C SER A 197 -29.46 -12.86 -7.56
N LYS A 198 -29.90 -13.92 -6.88
CA LYS A 198 -30.17 -13.93 -5.45
C LYS A 198 -29.49 -15.10 -4.77
N ILE A 199 -28.88 -14.81 -3.64
CA ILE A 199 -28.23 -15.81 -2.77
C ILE A 199 -29.01 -15.80 -1.46
N GLN A 200 -29.76 -16.89 -1.22
CA GLN A 200 -30.62 -17.00 -0.04
C GLN A 200 -30.05 -18.00 0.95
N VAL A 201 -30.03 -17.61 2.24
CA VAL A 201 -29.51 -18.43 3.34
C VAL A 201 -30.36 -18.24 4.62
N LEU A 202 -30.20 -19.17 5.59
CA LEU A 202 -30.91 -19.11 6.87
C LEU A 202 -29.99 -18.95 8.09
N GLY A 203 -28.66 -19.03 7.88
CA GLY A 203 -27.66 -18.98 8.94
C GLY A 203 -26.41 -19.71 8.47
N THR A 204 -25.50 -19.03 7.77
CA THR A 204 -24.56 -19.64 6.84
C THR A 204 -23.29 -18.79 6.77
N GLY A 205 -22.13 -19.43 6.68
CA GLY A 205 -20.84 -18.81 6.37
C GLY A 205 -20.49 -19.00 4.90
N PHE A 206 -20.37 -17.94 4.11
CA PHE A 206 -20.09 -18.00 2.68
C PHE A 206 -19.43 -16.75 2.15
N ASN A 207 -18.67 -16.90 1.04
CA ASN A 207 -18.06 -15.81 0.29
C ASN A 207 -18.80 -15.59 -1.03
N VAL A 208 -18.99 -14.32 -1.40
CA VAL A 208 -19.52 -13.92 -2.70
C VAL A 208 -18.50 -12.98 -3.35
N ARG A 209 -18.15 -13.26 -4.61
CA ARG A 209 -17.30 -12.43 -5.44
C ARG A 209 -18.02 -12.11 -6.74
N SER A 210 -18.25 -10.82 -6.98
CA SER A 210 -19.01 -10.31 -8.13
C SER A 210 -18.52 -8.92 -8.48
N TYR A 211 -17.29 -8.85 -8.98
CA TYR A 211 -16.77 -7.63 -9.59
C TYR A 211 -17.29 -7.53 -11.03
N SER A 212 -17.79 -6.36 -11.41
CA SER A 212 -18.43 -6.15 -12.72
C SER A 212 -17.50 -6.45 -13.89
N GLU A 213 -16.21 -6.12 -13.76
CA GLU A 213 -15.19 -6.35 -14.78
C GLU A 213 -14.79 -7.82 -14.94
N GLU A 214 -15.06 -8.69 -13.95
CA GLU A 214 -14.77 -10.11 -14.01
C GLU A 214 -15.85 -10.89 -14.78
N GLY A 215 -17.04 -10.29 -14.93
CA GLY A 215 -18.13 -10.88 -15.72
C GLY A 215 -18.63 -12.21 -15.18
N GLN A 216 -18.47 -12.49 -13.89
CA GLN A 216 -18.94 -13.72 -13.24
C GLN A 216 -19.33 -13.46 -11.78
N ILE A 217 -20.26 -14.27 -11.29
CA ILE A 217 -20.62 -14.32 -9.86
C ILE A 217 -20.16 -15.66 -9.30
N VAL A 218 -19.27 -15.59 -8.31
CA VAL A 218 -18.71 -16.78 -7.66
C VAL A 218 -19.19 -16.82 -6.22
N THR A 219 -19.89 -17.88 -5.80
CA THR A 219 -20.33 -18.06 -4.41
C THR A 219 -19.70 -19.34 -3.84
N THR A 220 -18.94 -19.21 -2.75
CA THR A 220 -18.24 -20.31 -2.10
C THR A 220 -18.82 -20.55 -0.71
N LEU A 221 -19.30 -21.76 -0.45
CA LEU A 221 -19.93 -22.10 0.82
C LEU A 221 -18.93 -22.74 1.80
N VAL A 222 -18.85 -22.15 3.01
CA VAL A 222 -18.02 -22.63 4.12
C VAL A 222 -18.83 -23.54 5.05
N GLU A 223 -19.96 -23.04 5.54
CA GLU A 223 -20.87 -23.77 6.45
C GLU A 223 -22.32 -23.40 6.20
N GLY A 224 -23.23 -24.34 6.51
CA GLY A 224 -24.68 -24.16 6.34
C GLY A 224 -25.17 -24.60 4.97
N THR A 225 -26.07 -23.81 4.38
CA THR A 225 -26.68 -24.10 3.06
C THR A 225 -26.91 -22.79 2.33
N VAL A 226 -26.53 -22.74 1.05
CA VAL A 226 -26.81 -21.62 0.15
C VAL A 226 -27.79 -22.08 -0.93
N CYS A 227 -28.82 -21.32 -1.17
CA CYS A 227 -29.60 -21.40 -2.39
C CYS A 227 -29.23 -20.22 -3.29
N PHE A 228 -28.53 -20.50 -4.39
CA PHE A 228 -28.22 -19.53 -5.44
C PHE A 228 -29.28 -19.64 -6.53
N GLU A 229 -29.85 -18.50 -6.92
CA GLU A 229 -30.89 -18.38 -7.93
C GLU A 229 -30.49 -17.28 -8.92
N SER A 230 -30.35 -17.66 -10.19
CA SER A 230 -30.21 -16.75 -11.33
C SER A 230 -31.57 -16.59 -12.05
N ILE A 231 -31.59 -15.85 -13.15
CA ILE A 231 -32.82 -15.69 -13.94
C ILE A 231 -33.32 -17.03 -14.48
N GLU A 232 -32.41 -17.93 -14.92
CA GLU A 232 -32.75 -19.16 -15.61
C GLU A 232 -32.62 -20.41 -14.73
N ASP A 233 -31.65 -20.38 -13.77
CA ASP A 233 -31.23 -21.58 -13.04
C ASP A 233 -31.22 -21.35 -11.52
N ARG A 234 -31.30 -22.49 -10.81
CA ARG A 234 -31.20 -22.52 -9.36
C ARG A 234 -30.32 -23.70 -8.91
N VAL A 235 -29.42 -23.43 -7.95
CA VAL A 235 -28.57 -24.48 -7.37
C VAL A 235 -28.52 -24.37 -5.85
N ILE A 236 -28.45 -25.51 -5.18
CA ILE A 236 -28.23 -25.60 -3.73
C ILE A 236 -26.79 -26.06 -3.51
N LEU A 237 -26.05 -25.28 -2.72
CA LEU A 237 -24.67 -25.57 -2.32
C LEU A 237 -24.64 -26.24 -0.95
N LYS A 238 -23.70 -27.17 -0.79
CA LYS A 238 -23.26 -27.75 0.48
C LYS A 238 -21.87 -27.23 0.85
N PRO A 239 -21.46 -27.32 2.13
CA PRO A 239 -20.10 -26.94 2.52
C PRO A 239 -19.02 -27.60 1.64
N GLY A 240 -18.04 -26.79 1.18
CA GLY A 240 -17.02 -27.24 0.22
C GLY A 240 -17.44 -27.14 -1.25
N GLU A 241 -18.63 -26.62 -1.54
CA GLU A 241 -19.09 -26.39 -2.92
C GLU A 241 -19.06 -24.89 -3.27
N GLN A 242 -18.91 -24.63 -4.56
CA GLN A 242 -18.88 -23.30 -5.17
C GLN A 242 -19.81 -23.28 -6.38
N SER A 243 -20.60 -22.21 -6.52
CA SER A 243 -21.31 -21.88 -7.77
C SER A 243 -20.56 -20.79 -8.52
N ILE A 244 -20.59 -20.90 -9.86
CA ILE A 244 -20.08 -19.90 -10.79
C ILE A 244 -21.18 -19.63 -11.80
N LEU A 245 -21.66 -18.39 -11.85
CA LEU A 245 -22.51 -17.90 -12.91
C LEU A 245 -21.66 -17.03 -13.82
N ASP A 246 -21.48 -17.44 -15.08
CA ASP A 246 -20.71 -16.69 -16.06
C ASP A 246 -21.56 -15.61 -16.76
N LYS A 247 -20.89 -14.76 -17.57
CA LYS A 247 -21.53 -13.67 -18.33
C LYS A 247 -22.52 -14.16 -19.39
N GLU A 248 -22.44 -15.43 -19.79
CA GLU A 248 -23.39 -16.09 -20.71
C GLU A 248 -24.61 -16.63 -19.95
N GLY A 249 -24.71 -16.46 -18.64
CA GLY A 249 -25.81 -16.96 -17.82
C GLY A 249 -25.70 -18.43 -17.43
N ARG A 250 -24.59 -19.12 -17.72
CA ARG A 250 -24.42 -20.54 -17.40
C ARG A 250 -24.03 -20.69 -15.94
N LEU A 251 -24.87 -21.39 -15.19
CA LEU A 251 -24.64 -21.69 -13.78
C LEU A 251 -23.95 -23.06 -13.61
N GLN A 252 -22.76 -23.07 -13.05
CA GLN A 252 -21.99 -24.26 -12.76
C GLN A 252 -21.82 -24.47 -11.26
N LYS A 253 -21.78 -25.72 -10.82
CA LYS A 253 -21.44 -26.07 -9.44
C LYS A 253 -20.25 -27.03 -9.43
N ARG A 254 -19.29 -26.78 -8.51
CA ARG A 254 -18.11 -27.62 -8.32
C ARG A 254 -17.71 -27.78 -6.87
N ALA A 255 -17.02 -28.83 -6.51
CA ALA A 255 -16.35 -28.98 -5.21
C ALA A 255 -15.02 -28.23 -5.24
N VAL A 256 -14.68 -27.55 -4.14
CA VAL A 256 -13.45 -26.76 -4.01
C VAL A 256 -12.83 -26.90 -2.63
N GLU A 257 -11.51 -26.67 -2.54
CA GLU A 257 -10.86 -26.30 -1.28
C GLU A 257 -11.29 -24.88 -0.93
N VAL A 258 -12.02 -24.68 0.17
CA VAL A 258 -12.66 -23.40 0.49
C VAL A 258 -11.66 -22.32 0.91
N TYR A 259 -10.60 -22.71 1.62
CA TYR A 259 -9.69 -21.77 2.28
C TYR A 259 -9.10 -20.71 1.35
N PRO A 260 -8.64 -21.00 0.12
CA PRO A 260 -8.14 -19.99 -0.80
C PRO A 260 -9.12 -18.84 -1.10
N PHE A 261 -10.43 -19.11 -1.06
CA PHE A 261 -11.47 -18.13 -1.37
C PHE A 261 -11.89 -17.28 -0.19
N VAL A 262 -11.46 -17.63 1.03
CA VAL A 262 -11.87 -16.94 2.26
C VAL A 262 -10.69 -16.45 3.11
N ALA A 263 -9.46 -16.85 2.77
CA ALA A 263 -8.24 -16.49 3.51
C ALA A 263 -7.97 -14.99 3.54
N TRP A 264 -8.50 -14.25 2.59
CA TRP A 264 -8.35 -12.80 2.52
C TRP A 264 -8.89 -12.08 3.76
N LYS A 265 -10.01 -12.53 4.33
CA LYS A 265 -10.58 -11.98 5.57
C LYS A 265 -9.69 -12.18 6.81
N GLU A 266 -8.71 -13.09 6.72
CA GLU A 266 -7.68 -13.37 7.71
C GLU A 266 -6.35 -12.68 7.39
N GLY A 267 -6.36 -11.77 6.42
CA GLY A 267 -5.17 -11.02 5.99
C GLY A 267 -4.17 -11.88 5.19
N ARG A 268 -4.62 -12.90 4.46
CA ARG A 268 -3.75 -13.82 3.70
C ARG A 268 -4.11 -13.84 2.22
N PHE A 269 -3.07 -13.94 1.39
CA PHE A 269 -3.18 -14.44 0.03
C PHE A 269 -2.86 -15.94 0.01
N ILE A 270 -3.71 -16.74 -0.58
CA ILE A 270 -3.51 -18.19 -0.77
C ILE A 270 -3.80 -18.52 -2.22
N PHE A 271 -2.83 -19.05 -2.91
CA PHE A 271 -2.91 -19.42 -4.32
C PHE A 271 -2.84 -20.94 -4.49
N ARG A 272 -3.66 -21.49 -5.37
CA ARG A 272 -3.71 -22.93 -5.69
C ARG A 272 -3.77 -23.11 -7.20
N LYS A 273 -2.61 -23.26 -7.84
CA LYS A 273 -2.49 -23.33 -9.30
C LYS A 273 -3.23 -22.17 -9.98
N GLN A 274 -3.11 -20.98 -9.41
CA GLN A 274 -3.80 -19.79 -9.88
C GLN A 274 -2.94 -19.07 -10.92
N ARG A 275 -3.56 -18.62 -12.01
CA ARG A 275 -2.87 -17.85 -13.07
C ARG A 275 -2.37 -16.51 -12.51
N LEU A 276 -1.22 -16.08 -13.01
CA LEU A 276 -0.64 -14.81 -12.57
C LEU A 276 -1.57 -13.63 -12.86
N GLU A 277 -2.27 -13.63 -13.97
CA GLU A 277 -3.27 -12.62 -14.29
C GLU A 277 -4.31 -12.48 -13.17
N ASP A 278 -4.89 -13.60 -12.72
CA ASP A 278 -5.90 -13.60 -11.66
C ASP A 278 -5.32 -13.17 -10.29
N ILE A 279 -4.06 -13.55 -10.03
CA ILE A 279 -3.34 -13.11 -8.82
C ILE A 279 -3.15 -11.60 -8.85
N MET A 280 -2.69 -11.07 -9.98
CA MET A 280 -2.40 -9.64 -10.10
C MET A 280 -3.66 -8.78 -10.07
N VAL A 281 -4.81 -9.28 -10.45
CA VAL A 281 -6.11 -8.62 -10.25
C VAL A 281 -6.40 -8.43 -8.75
N MET A 282 -6.21 -9.47 -7.92
CA MET A 282 -6.38 -9.35 -6.46
C MET A 282 -5.35 -8.42 -5.83
N VAL A 283 -4.10 -8.53 -6.27
CA VAL A 283 -2.97 -7.71 -5.80
C VAL A 283 -3.19 -6.24 -6.14
N SER A 284 -3.63 -5.94 -7.36
CA SER A 284 -3.88 -4.56 -7.81
C SER A 284 -4.94 -3.86 -6.97
N ARG A 285 -6.00 -4.57 -6.58
CA ARG A 285 -7.04 -4.00 -5.70
C ARG A 285 -6.52 -3.74 -4.29
N TRP A 286 -5.77 -4.68 -3.71
CA TRP A 286 -5.27 -4.56 -2.33
C TRP A 286 -4.18 -3.52 -2.16
N TYR A 287 -3.24 -3.46 -3.10
CA TYR A 287 -2.13 -2.49 -3.05
C TYR A 287 -2.43 -1.18 -3.80
N ASN A 288 -3.61 -1.08 -4.41
CA ASN A 288 -4.01 0.07 -5.23
C ASN A 288 -2.98 0.39 -6.31
N VAL A 289 -2.54 -0.60 -7.07
CA VAL A 289 -1.61 -0.47 -8.19
C VAL A 289 -2.27 -0.85 -9.50
N GLU A 290 -1.75 -0.30 -10.61
CA GLU A 290 -2.10 -0.76 -11.94
C GLU A 290 -1.15 -1.87 -12.38
N VAL A 291 -1.64 -2.80 -13.21
CA VAL A 291 -0.83 -3.93 -13.69
C VAL A 291 -0.90 -4.00 -15.20
N TYR A 292 0.27 -4.07 -15.82
CA TYR A 292 0.41 -4.20 -17.25
C TYR A 292 1.29 -5.41 -17.59
N PHE A 293 0.76 -6.34 -18.39
CA PHE A 293 1.52 -7.47 -18.93
C PHE A 293 2.07 -7.10 -20.30
N GLU A 294 3.40 -7.20 -20.47
CA GLU A 294 4.08 -6.93 -21.72
C GLU A 294 3.95 -8.10 -22.71
N ASP A 295 3.59 -9.28 -22.21
CA ASP A 295 3.37 -10.48 -22.99
C ASP A 295 2.23 -11.34 -22.41
N ASP A 296 1.55 -12.12 -23.27
CA ASP A 296 0.45 -12.98 -22.86
C ASP A 296 0.92 -14.26 -22.15
N GLU A 297 2.14 -14.72 -22.40
CA GLU A 297 2.65 -15.95 -21.79
C GLU A 297 2.81 -15.80 -20.28
N SER A 298 3.20 -14.60 -19.81
CA SER A 298 3.31 -14.30 -18.37
C SER A 298 1.97 -14.41 -17.64
N LYS A 299 0.87 -14.10 -18.28
CA LYS A 299 -0.48 -14.18 -17.70
C LYS A 299 -0.85 -15.61 -17.28
N GLU A 300 -0.40 -16.61 -18.09
CA GLU A 300 -0.75 -18.02 -17.94
C GLU A 300 0.11 -18.77 -16.91
N ILE A 301 1.18 -18.15 -16.41
CA ILE A 301 2.03 -18.77 -15.38
C ILE A 301 1.20 -19.02 -14.12
N THR A 302 1.26 -20.24 -13.61
CA THR A 302 0.47 -20.60 -12.42
C THR A 302 1.31 -20.67 -11.17
N PHE A 303 0.75 -20.16 -10.08
CA PHE A 303 1.38 -20.14 -8.76
C PHE A 303 0.58 -20.93 -7.73
N SER A 304 1.32 -21.55 -6.81
CA SER A 304 0.77 -22.14 -5.59
C SER A 304 1.61 -21.71 -4.40
N GLY A 305 0.96 -21.25 -3.35
CA GLY A 305 1.65 -20.74 -2.17
C GLY A 305 0.74 -19.82 -1.38
N GLY A 306 1.32 -19.12 -0.40
CA GLY A 306 0.59 -18.13 0.37
C GLY A 306 1.53 -17.21 1.12
N MET A 307 1.03 -16.00 1.43
CA MET A 307 1.73 -14.99 2.21
C MET A 307 0.73 -14.12 2.96
N MET A 308 1.21 -13.34 3.93
CA MET A 308 0.37 -12.33 4.56
C MET A 308 0.18 -11.14 3.61
N ARG A 309 -1.02 -10.57 3.56
CA ARG A 309 -1.34 -9.40 2.73
C ARG A 309 -0.53 -8.16 3.13
N ASN A 310 -0.03 -8.13 4.37
CA ASN A 310 0.75 -7.02 4.94
C ASN A 310 2.27 -7.23 4.86
N ASP A 311 2.77 -8.32 4.25
CA ASP A 311 4.22 -8.60 4.15
C ASP A 311 4.99 -7.62 3.23
N GLY A 312 4.29 -6.66 2.64
CA GLY A 312 4.85 -5.65 1.74
C GLY A 312 4.81 -6.06 0.27
N PHE A 313 4.62 -5.05 -0.58
CA PHE A 313 4.46 -5.24 -2.01
C PHE A 313 5.73 -5.79 -2.69
N GLU A 314 6.89 -5.29 -2.28
CA GLU A 314 8.19 -5.70 -2.83
C GLU A 314 8.49 -7.18 -2.54
N ALA A 315 8.11 -7.67 -1.35
CA ALA A 315 8.29 -9.07 -0.99
C ALA A 315 7.43 -9.98 -1.88
N LEU A 316 6.19 -9.58 -2.16
CA LEU A 316 5.30 -10.28 -3.07
C LEU A 316 5.88 -10.31 -4.50
N MET A 317 6.31 -9.17 -5.03
CA MET A 317 6.88 -9.09 -6.37
C MET A 317 8.13 -9.93 -6.49
N LYS A 318 9.03 -9.89 -5.52
CA LYS A 318 10.25 -10.71 -5.50
C LYS A 318 9.95 -12.22 -5.48
N MET A 319 8.91 -12.63 -4.74
CA MET A 319 8.45 -14.03 -4.73
C MET A 319 7.94 -14.43 -6.12
N ILE A 320 7.11 -13.61 -6.75
CA ILE A 320 6.53 -13.85 -8.07
C ILE A 320 7.65 -13.91 -9.13
N GLU A 321 8.61 -13.00 -9.11
CA GLU A 321 9.78 -13.00 -10.01
C GLU A 321 10.63 -14.26 -9.88
N THR A 322 10.87 -14.69 -8.62
CA THR A 322 11.74 -15.84 -8.34
C THR A 322 11.10 -17.15 -8.81
N VAL A 323 9.81 -17.33 -8.54
CA VAL A 323 9.09 -18.56 -8.87
C VAL A 323 8.65 -18.60 -10.33
N GLY A 324 8.23 -17.47 -10.87
CA GLY A 324 7.66 -17.37 -12.22
C GLY A 324 8.68 -17.24 -13.35
N SER A 325 9.97 -17.03 -13.03
CA SER A 325 10.99 -16.67 -14.04
C SER A 325 10.57 -15.48 -14.89
N ILE A 326 10.00 -14.47 -14.26
CA ILE A 326 9.55 -13.21 -14.86
C ILE A 326 10.33 -12.03 -14.31
N ASN A 327 10.22 -10.90 -14.96
CA ASN A 327 10.73 -9.61 -14.49
C ASN A 327 9.55 -8.70 -14.17
N CYS A 328 9.59 -8.06 -13.00
CA CYS A 328 8.63 -7.05 -12.59
C CYS A 328 9.33 -5.69 -12.51
N THR A 329 8.85 -4.71 -13.22
CA THR A 329 9.35 -3.33 -13.16
C THR A 329 8.26 -2.43 -12.62
N ILE A 330 8.56 -1.64 -11.60
CA ILE A 330 7.60 -0.71 -10.99
C ILE A 330 7.96 0.69 -11.44
N LYS A 331 6.99 1.40 -12.01
CA LYS A 331 7.09 2.83 -12.37
C LYS A 331 5.87 3.54 -11.79
N ASP A 332 6.10 4.50 -10.92
CA ASP A 332 5.06 5.19 -10.17
C ASP A 332 4.14 4.18 -9.45
N ASN A 333 2.90 4.06 -9.85
CA ASN A 333 1.92 3.12 -9.30
C ASN A 333 1.57 1.97 -10.27
N THR A 334 2.38 1.76 -11.31
CA THR A 334 2.15 0.73 -12.34
C THR A 334 3.22 -0.34 -12.28
N VAL A 335 2.80 -1.58 -12.32
CA VAL A 335 3.64 -2.77 -12.37
C VAL A 335 3.65 -3.33 -13.79
N PHE A 336 4.82 -3.38 -14.40
CA PHE A 336 5.02 -3.99 -15.71
C PHE A 336 5.60 -5.39 -15.50
N ILE A 337 4.96 -6.39 -16.10
CA ILE A 337 5.32 -7.80 -15.96
C ILE A 337 5.69 -8.36 -17.32
N ALA A 338 6.88 -8.96 -17.42
CA ALA A 338 7.37 -9.60 -18.64
C ALA A 338 8.05 -10.93 -18.32
N LYS A 339 7.99 -11.86 -19.26
CA LYS A 339 8.73 -13.11 -19.18
C LYS A 339 10.24 -12.84 -19.20
N ARG A 340 10.99 -13.50 -18.34
CA ARG A 340 12.47 -13.44 -18.37
C ARG A 340 12.97 -14.17 -19.61
N LYS A 341 13.77 -13.47 -20.42
CA LYS A 341 14.41 -14.02 -21.63
C LYS A 341 15.56 -14.93 -21.27
#